data_ea588939756836b65f49f646f4c96159
#
_entry.id   ea588939756836b65f49f646f4c96159
#
_cell.length_a   1.000
_cell.length_b   1.000
_cell.length_c   1.000
_cell.angle_alpha   90.00
_cell.angle_beta   90.00
_cell.angle_gamma   90.00
#
_symmetry.space_group_name_H-M   'P 1'
#
loop_
_entity.id
_entity.type
_entity.pdbx_description
1 polymer ?
#
loop_
_entity_poly.entity_id
_entity_poly.type
_entity_poly.pdbx_seq_one_letter_code
_entity_poly.pdbx_strand_id
1 'polypeptide(L)'
;MFISPLLKWYVKHGIRVTKICQVVEYTPVQCFRKLGEQISDTRRAGDTDPNKTILGETNKLTGNSMHGTTATNKEKHRKIAFCNENNVSRCVKDPFFRQCNQLNDTTFEVEMSKKTITLDLPLHIACFVYQYANLCMLEFYYDLMDTFIDRRDFQYCCMDTDSAYMGLSADSLEEVIKPELKHRYQSEKHNWFPRSDAPEHASYDKRTPGLFREEYRGDGIVALCSKAYYCFGVEDKFSCKGINKRLNNINTNTYMDVLLTKRSGNGTNRGLRSVDSTVCAYLQERAGFSYCYSKRKVSTASLDI
;
A
#
# COMPACT_ATOMS: atom_id res chain seq x y z
N MET A 1 4.33 19.51 -1.97
CA MET A 1 3.34 20.01 -0.99
C MET A 1 3.42 19.13 0.23
N PHE A 2 3.45 19.76 1.43
CA PHE A 2 3.50 19.04 2.71
C PHE A 2 2.40 19.56 3.63
N ILE A 3 1.81 18.67 4.41
CA ILE A 3 0.98 19.07 5.56
C ILE A 3 1.87 19.56 6.69
N SER A 4 1.37 20.50 7.50
CA SER A 4 2.15 21.11 8.58
C SER A 4 2.71 20.09 9.58
N PRO A 5 2.00 19.04 10.03
CA PRO A 5 2.56 18.04 10.93
C PRO A 5 3.77 17.32 10.36
N LEU A 6 3.71 16.85 9.12
CA LEU A 6 4.81 16.16 8.47
C LEU A 6 6.01 17.09 8.24
N LEU A 7 5.76 18.34 7.82
CA LEU A 7 6.83 19.31 7.63
C LEU A 7 7.53 19.66 8.97
N LYS A 8 6.77 19.84 10.05
CA LYS A 8 7.31 20.06 11.40
C LYS A 8 8.18 18.89 11.86
N TRP A 9 7.74 17.65 11.57
CA TRP A 9 8.51 16.46 11.88
C TRP A 9 9.85 16.45 11.12
N TYR A 10 9.85 16.74 9.82
CA TYR A 10 11.08 16.85 9.02
C TYR A 10 12.04 17.90 9.57
N VAL A 11 11.54 19.09 9.91
CA VAL A 11 12.37 20.17 10.48
C VAL A 11 12.96 19.76 11.82
N LYS A 12 12.17 19.10 12.69
CA LYS A 12 12.64 18.54 13.96
C LYS A 12 13.80 17.54 13.76
N HIS A 13 13.78 16.81 12.65
CA HIS A 13 14.80 15.81 12.30
C HIS A 13 15.92 16.37 11.39
N GLY A 14 16.11 17.68 11.35
CA GLY A 14 17.26 18.34 10.72
C GLY A 14 17.09 18.73 9.26
N ILE A 15 15.92 18.51 8.64
CA ILE A 15 15.67 18.96 7.27
C ILE A 15 15.44 20.47 7.24
N ARG A 16 16.15 21.16 6.35
CA ARG A 16 16.05 22.62 6.17
C ARG A 16 15.04 22.96 5.08
N VAL A 17 14.11 23.85 5.40
CA VAL A 17 13.22 24.48 4.42
C VAL A 17 13.97 25.62 3.76
N THR A 18 14.32 25.48 2.49
CA THR A 18 15.08 26.52 1.76
C THR A 18 14.20 27.59 1.15
N LYS A 19 12.96 27.23 0.76
CA LYS A 19 12.01 28.13 0.13
C LYS A 19 10.58 27.71 0.37
N ILE A 20 9.72 28.66 0.69
CA ILE A 20 8.26 28.46 0.72
C ILE A 20 7.69 29.16 -0.52
N CYS A 21 7.08 28.39 -1.44
CA CYS A 21 6.52 28.91 -2.68
C CYS A 21 5.06 29.31 -2.51
N GLN A 22 4.31 28.57 -1.69
CA GLN A 22 2.89 28.81 -1.46
C GLN A 22 2.48 28.23 -0.11
N VAL A 23 1.56 28.88 0.55
CA VAL A 23 0.90 28.39 1.77
C VAL A 23 -0.59 28.36 1.51
N VAL A 24 -1.23 27.26 1.91
CA VAL A 24 -2.69 27.10 1.90
C VAL A 24 -3.14 26.99 3.35
N GLU A 25 -3.92 27.95 3.78
CA GLU A 25 -4.55 27.94 5.10
C GLU A 25 -5.97 27.39 4.99
N TYR A 26 -6.38 26.58 5.98
CA TYR A 26 -7.71 26.00 6.05
C TYR A 26 -8.13 25.77 7.50
N THR A 27 -9.43 25.75 7.73
CA THR A 27 -10.00 25.37 9.02
C THR A 27 -10.18 23.84 9.05
N PRO A 28 -9.53 23.13 9.99
CA PRO A 28 -9.66 21.68 10.08
C PRO A 28 -11.06 21.29 10.53
N VAL A 29 -11.67 20.31 9.86
CA VAL A 29 -12.98 19.75 10.19
C VAL A 29 -12.90 18.25 10.24
N GLN A 30 -13.45 17.64 11.29
CA GLN A 30 -13.49 16.17 11.47
C GLN A 30 -14.70 15.55 10.76
N CYS A 31 -14.88 15.84 9.48
CA CYS A 31 -16.06 15.41 8.70
C CYS A 31 -16.20 13.88 8.55
N PHE A 32 -15.11 13.13 8.64
CA PHE A 32 -15.11 11.68 8.50
C PHE A 32 -15.03 10.93 9.84
N ARG A 33 -15.01 11.61 10.97
CA ARG A 33 -14.84 10.99 12.29
C ARG A 33 -15.90 9.91 12.56
N LYS A 34 -17.17 10.25 12.41
CA LYS A 34 -18.28 9.31 12.62
C LYS A 34 -18.19 8.08 11.73
N LEU A 35 -17.81 8.26 10.47
CA LEU A 35 -17.62 7.17 9.53
C LEU A 35 -16.44 6.28 9.92
N GLY A 36 -15.31 6.87 10.32
CA GLY A 36 -14.14 6.12 10.80
C GLY A 36 -14.45 5.30 12.06
N GLU A 37 -15.17 5.89 13.01
CA GLU A 37 -15.66 5.20 14.20
C GLU A 37 -16.59 4.03 13.83
N GLN A 38 -17.56 4.25 12.96
CA GLN A 38 -18.48 3.20 12.50
C GLN A 38 -17.75 2.05 11.80
N ILE A 39 -16.77 2.33 10.94
CA ILE A 39 -15.94 1.31 10.29
C ILE A 39 -15.17 0.49 11.34
N SER A 40 -14.54 1.17 12.30
CA SER A 40 -13.78 0.51 13.37
C SER A 40 -14.67 -0.36 14.25
N ASP A 41 -15.82 0.14 14.66
CA ASP A 41 -16.77 -0.59 15.53
C ASP A 41 -17.36 -1.80 14.82
N THR A 42 -17.70 -1.67 13.53
CA THR A 42 -18.20 -2.80 12.74
C THR A 42 -17.13 -3.88 12.59
N ARG A 43 -15.87 -3.50 12.44
CA ARG A 43 -14.76 -4.44 12.38
C ARG A 43 -14.51 -5.13 13.72
N ARG A 44 -14.60 -4.41 14.84
CA ARG A 44 -14.55 -5.00 16.20
C ARG A 44 -15.67 -6.01 16.40
N ALA A 45 -16.89 -5.67 15.99
CA ALA A 45 -18.02 -6.60 16.04
C ALA A 45 -17.79 -7.85 15.18
N GLY A 46 -17.17 -7.71 14.00
CA GLY A 46 -16.82 -8.84 13.15
C GLY A 46 -15.68 -9.72 13.70
N ASP A 47 -14.81 -9.17 14.56
CA ASP A 47 -13.77 -9.94 15.24
C ASP A 47 -14.34 -10.83 16.38
N THR A 48 -15.47 -10.44 16.96
CA THR A 48 -16.10 -11.14 18.08
C THR A 48 -17.25 -12.05 17.69
N ASP A 49 -17.95 -11.74 16.60
CA ASP A 49 -19.12 -12.47 16.12
C ASP A 49 -18.91 -12.97 14.68
N PRO A 50 -18.78 -14.29 14.46
CA PRO A 50 -18.59 -14.86 13.13
C PRO A 50 -19.67 -14.46 12.11
N ASN A 51 -20.91 -14.21 12.56
CA ASN A 51 -22.01 -13.79 11.69
C ASN A 51 -21.82 -12.35 11.16
N LYS A 52 -20.98 -11.54 11.81
CA LYS A 52 -20.67 -10.16 11.44
C LYS A 52 -19.35 -10.00 10.68
N THR A 53 -18.60 -11.08 10.48
CA THR A 53 -17.29 -11.05 9.78
C THR A 53 -17.41 -10.44 8.40
N ILE A 54 -18.40 -10.85 7.58
CA ILE A 54 -18.64 -10.33 6.23
C ILE A 54 -18.91 -8.82 6.27
N LEU A 55 -19.67 -8.34 7.25
CA LEU A 55 -19.97 -6.93 7.42
C LEU A 55 -18.70 -6.14 7.78
N GLY A 56 -17.84 -6.69 8.65
CA GLY A 56 -16.52 -6.12 8.99
C GLY A 56 -15.60 -5.98 7.79
N GLU A 57 -15.52 -7.00 6.95
CA GLU A 57 -14.71 -6.98 5.71
C GLU A 57 -15.31 -6.01 4.66
N THR A 58 -16.62 -5.95 4.53
CA THR A 58 -17.30 -4.99 3.63
C THR A 58 -17.01 -3.55 4.05
N ASN A 59 -17.07 -3.24 5.34
CA ASN A 59 -16.74 -1.89 5.84
C ASN A 59 -15.27 -1.53 5.65
N LYS A 60 -14.34 -2.49 5.80
CA LYS A 60 -12.93 -2.30 5.45
C LYS A 60 -12.78 -1.92 3.97
N LEU A 61 -13.45 -2.65 3.08
CA LEU A 61 -13.43 -2.36 1.64
C LEU A 61 -14.03 -0.99 1.33
N THR A 62 -15.12 -0.63 1.99
CA THR A 62 -15.76 0.69 1.85
C THR A 62 -14.80 1.81 2.21
N GLY A 63 -14.12 1.73 3.36
CA GLY A 63 -13.12 2.73 3.78
C GLY A 63 -11.98 2.88 2.78
N ASN A 64 -11.42 1.76 2.31
CA ASN A 64 -10.35 1.76 1.31
C ASN A 64 -10.82 2.33 -0.04
N SER A 65 -12.04 2.01 -0.47
CA SER A 65 -12.62 2.49 -1.73
C SER A 65 -12.89 3.99 -1.70
N MET A 66 -13.37 4.51 -0.58
CA MET A 66 -13.59 5.95 -0.40
C MET A 66 -12.28 6.72 -0.55
N HIS A 67 -11.22 6.30 0.16
CA HIS A 67 -9.90 6.90 0.01
C HIS A 67 -9.39 6.78 -1.44
N GLY A 68 -9.48 5.60 -2.04
CA GLY A 68 -9.06 5.36 -3.42
C GLY A 68 -9.79 6.26 -4.42
N THR A 69 -11.08 6.49 -4.22
CA THR A 69 -11.88 7.36 -5.08
C THR A 69 -11.38 8.81 -5.05
N THR A 70 -10.99 9.34 -3.88
CA THR A 70 -10.46 10.71 -3.78
C THR A 70 -9.14 10.91 -4.53
N ALA A 71 -8.37 9.82 -4.74
CA ALA A 71 -7.09 9.81 -5.44
C ALA A 71 -7.20 9.40 -6.92
N THR A 72 -8.41 9.22 -7.45
CA THR A 72 -8.60 8.73 -8.82
C THR A 72 -8.07 9.72 -9.86
N ASN A 73 -7.19 9.26 -10.73
CA ASN A 73 -6.74 10.05 -11.88
C ASN A 73 -7.78 9.98 -13.00
N LYS A 74 -8.61 11.01 -13.11
CA LYS A 74 -9.65 11.10 -14.14
C LYS A 74 -9.12 11.23 -15.56
N GLU A 75 -7.86 11.61 -15.77
CA GLU A 75 -7.23 11.63 -17.09
C GLU A 75 -7.08 10.24 -17.70
N LYS A 76 -7.03 9.20 -16.84
CA LYS A 76 -6.98 7.81 -17.28
C LYS A 76 -8.34 7.25 -17.68
N HIS A 77 -9.43 7.95 -17.39
CA HIS A 77 -10.76 7.51 -17.77
C HIS A 77 -10.93 7.60 -19.28
N ARG A 78 -11.54 6.58 -19.86
CA ARG A 78 -11.79 6.47 -21.30
C ARG A 78 -13.28 6.59 -21.58
N LYS A 79 -13.58 7.01 -22.78
CA LYS A 79 -14.91 6.89 -23.38
C LYS A 79 -14.88 5.68 -24.30
N ILE A 80 -15.72 4.68 -24.00
CA ILE A 80 -15.89 3.50 -24.84
C ILE A 80 -17.16 3.69 -25.65
N ALA A 81 -17.08 3.44 -26.95
CA ALA A 81 -18.22 3.45 -27.87
C ALA A 81 -18.20 2.14 -28.67
N PHE A 82 -19.37 1.55 -28.84
CA PHE A 82 -19.54 0.41 -29.74
C PHE A 82 -20.07 0.95 -31.07
N CYS A 83 -19.36 0.66 -32.13
CA CYS A 83 -19.60 1.22 -33.45
C CYS A 83 -19.71 0.10 -34.49
N ASN A 84 -20.48 0.35 -35.54
CA ASN A 84 -20.43 -0.44 -36.77
C ASN A 84 -19.29 0.07 -37.69
N GLU A 85 -19.00 -0.65 -38.75
CA GLU A 85 -17.94 -0.38 -39.71
C GLU A 85 -17.99 1.06 -40.28
N ASN A 86 -19.18 1.58 -40.59
CA ASN A 86 -19.34 2.93 -41.13
C ASN A 86 -18.92 4.01 -40.13
N ASN A 87 -19.12 3.81 -38.86
CA ASN A 87 -18.81 4.78 -37.81
C ASN A 87 -17.37 4.67 -37.29
N VAL A 88 -16.73 3.51 -37.40
CA VAL A 88 -15.34 3.31 -36.97
C VAL A 88 -14.39 4.27 -37.70
N SER A 89 -14.50 4.38 -39.01
CA SER A 89 -13.65 5.30 -39.79
C SER A 89 -13.74 6.76 -39.34
N ARG A 90 -14.90 7.17 -38.85
CA ARG A 90 -15.08 8.50 -38.23
C ARG A 90 -14.41 8.63 -36.90
N CYS A 91 -14.52 7.60 -36.07
CA CYS A 91 -13.88 7.56 -34.74
C CYS A 91 -12.35 7.54 -34.84
N VAL A 92 -11.80 6.77 -35.78
CA VAL A 92 -10.34 6.67 -35.99
C VAL A 92 -9.72 7.99 -36.40
N LYS A 93 -10.46 8.85 -37.13
CA LYS A 93 -10.02 10.17 -37.56
C LYS A 93 -10.11 11.21 -36.43
N ASP A 94 -10.77 10.93 -35.32
CA ASP A 94 -10.88 11.89 -34.20
C ASP A 94 -9.54 11.95 -33.44
N PRO A 95 -9.00 13.17 -33.17
CA PRO A 95 -7.74 13.35 -32.41
C PRO A 95 -7.73 12.69 -31.02
N PHE A 96 -8.88 12.38 -30.44
CA PHE A 96 -9.02 11.71 -29.16
C PHE A 96 -9.08 10.19 -29.28
N PHE A 97 -8.96 9.63 -30.47
CA PHE A 97 -8.89 8.20 -30.70
C PHE A 97 -7.68 7.58 -29.99
N ARG A 98 -7.87 6.40 -29.41
CA ARG A 98 -6.83 5.63 -28.72
C ARG A 98 -6.59 4.28 -29.36
N GLN A 99 -7.61 3.46 -29.40
CA GLN A 99 -7.56 2.14 -29.99
C GLN A 99 -8.93 1.68 -30.44
N CYS A 100 -8.92 0.68 -31.31
CA CYS A 100 -10.12 0.00 -31.80
C CYS A 100 -9.89 -1.49 -31.75
N ASN A 101 -10.85 -2.22 -31.18
CA ASN A 101 -10.87 -3.68 -31.13
C ASN A 101 -12.09 -4.16 -31.91
N GLN A 102 -11.91 -5.01 -32.88
CA GLN A 102 -13.01 -5.68 -33.55
C GLN A 102 -13.56 -6.79 -32.63
N LEU A 103 -14.83 -6.72 -32.27
CA LEU A 103 -15.48 -7.70 -31.41
C LEU A 103 -16.11 -8.84 -32.22
N ASN A 104 -16.67 -8.51 -33.41
CA ASN A 104 -17.20 -9.43 -34.40
C ASN A 104 -17.20 -8.73 -35.76
N ASP A 105 -17.76 -9.41 -36.80
CA ASP A 105 -17.74 -8.95 -38.19
C ASP A 105 -18.37 -7.55 -38.40
N THR A 106 -19.29 -7.14 -37.53
CA THR A 106 -20.04 -5.89 -37.67
C THR A 106 -19.84 -4.89 -36.55
N THR A 107 -19.19 -5.27 -35.43
CA THR A 107 -19.11 -4.46 -34.20
C THR A 107 -17.68 -4.25 -33.78
N PHE A 108 -17.39 -2.99 -33.52
CA PHE A 108 -16.09 -2.52 -33.06
C PHE A 108 -16.24 -1.82 -31.71
N GLU A 109 -15.34 -2.11 -30.76
CA GLU A 109 -15.14 -1.35 -29.56
C GLU A 109 -14.08 -0.26 -29.82
N VAL A 110 -14.48 0.99 -29.69
CA VAL A 110 -13.59 2.13 -29.90
C VAL A 110 -13.32 2.81 -28.55
N GLU A 111 -12.05 2.83 -28.16
CA GLU A 111 -11.60 3.54 -26.97
C GLU A 111 -11.12 4.95 -27.35
N MET A 112 -11.68 5.95 -26.69
CA MET A 112 -11.37 7.35 -26.91
C MET A 112 -10.94 8.04 -25.62
N SER A 113 -10.04 9.01 -25.68
CA SER A 113 -9.82 9.96 -24.60
C SER A 113 -11.04 10.85 -24.40
N LYS A 114 -11.29 11.27 -23.16
CA LYS A 114 -12.32 12.29 -22.92
C LYS A 114 -11.86 13.65 -23.40
N LYS A 115 -12.70 14.37 -24.12
CA LYS A 115 -12.44 15.74 -24.60
C LYS A 115 -12.36 16.74 -23.45
N THR A 116 -13.16 16.52 -22.41
CA THR A 116 -13.22 17.37 -21.22
C THR A 116 -13.10 16.52 -19.98
N ILE A 117 -12.28 16.97 -19.06
CA ILE A 117 -12.07 16.32 -17.76
C ILE A 117 -12.44 17.33 -16.68
N THR A 118 -13.44 17.00 -15.86
CA THR A 118 -13.82 17.80 -14.69
C THR A 118 -13.05 17.28 -13.47
N LEU A 119 -12.21 18.13 -12.88
CA LEU A 119 -11.45 17.84 -11.66
C LEU A 119 -12.25 18.29 -10.44
N ASP A 120 -13.19 17.46 -10.00
CA ASP A 120 -14.11 17.71 -8.90
C ASP A 120 -13.86 16.79 -7.68
N LEU A 121 -12.80 16.00 -7.72
CA LEU A 121 -12.45 15.11 -6.60
C LEU A 121 -11.70 15.87 -5.50
N PRO A 122 -11.99 15.58 -4.23
CA PRO A 122 -11.30 16.20 -3.10
C PRO A 122 -9.90 15.61 -2.92
N LEU A 123 -9.00 15.86 -3.87
CA LEU A 123 -7.66 15.30 -3.96
C LEU A 123 -6.79 15.63 -2.73
N HIS A 124 -7.08 16.76 -2.06
CA HIS A 124 -6.43 17.14 -0.81
C HIS A 124 -6.65 16.11 0.30
N ILE A 125 -7.81 15.44 0.35
CA ILE A 125 -8.09 14.37 1.33
C ILE A 125 -7.14 13.20 1.12
N ALA A 126 -7.00 12.74 -0.14
CA ALA A 126 -6.04 11.68 -0.45
C ALA A 126 -4.61 12.07 -0.08
N CYS A 127 -4.22 13.30 -0.37
CA CYS A 127 -2.91 13.84 -0.01
C CYS A 127 -2.68 13.81 1.51
N PHE A 128 -3.68 14.23 2.30
CA PHE A 128 -3.57 14.22 3.75
C PHE A 128 -3.46 12.80 4.31
N VAL A 129 -4.29 11.87 3.84
CA VAL A 129 -4.24 10.46 4.27
C VAL A 129 -2.85 9.86 4.01
N TYR A 130 -2.29 10.06 2.80
CA TYR A 130 -0.95 9.58 2.48
C TYR A 130 0.14 10.21 3.33
N GLN A 131 0.06 11.50 3.59
CA GLN A 131 1.08 12.18 4.38
C GLN A 131 0.99 11.86 5.87
N TYR A 132 -0.20 11.65 6.41
CA TYR A 132 -0.34 11.14 7.77
C TYR A 132 0.12 9.70 7.91
N ALA A 133 -0.18 8.82 6.94
CA ALA A 133 0.37 7.47 6.92
C ALA A 133 1.90 7.47 6.85
N ASN A 134 2.48 8.34 6.01
CA ASN A 134 3.93 8.50 5.94
C ASN A 134 4.52 9.02 7.26
N LEU A 135 3.89 10.00 7.89
CA LEU A 135 4.31 10.53 9.19
C LEU A 135 4.31 9.41 10.25
N CYS A 136 3.23 8.64 10.34
CA CYS A 136 3.11 7.53 11.28
C CYS A 136 4.25 6.50 11.10
N MET A 137 4.60 6.15 9.86
CA MET A 137 5.71 5.23 9.57
C MET A 137 7.08 5.82 9.89
N LEU A 138 7.27 7.12 9.68
CA LEU A 138 8.51 7.83 10.03
C LEU A 138 8.68 7.94 11.55
N GLU A 139 7.62 8.29 12.27
CA GLU A 139 7.59 8.31 13.73
C GLU A 139 7.88 6.92 14.29
N PHE A 140 7.27 5.88 13.73
CA PHE A 140 7.54 4.49 14.12
C PHE A 140 9.02 4.12 13.96
N TYR A 141 9.63 4.49 12.85
CA TYR A 141 11.04 4.17 12.60
C TYR A 141 11.99 5.01 13.46
N TYR A 142 11.84 6.33 13.45
CA TYR A 142 12.81 7.24 14.07
C TYR A 142 12.51 7.53 15.54
N ASP A 143 11.24 7.79 15.88
CA ASP A 143 10.88 8.18 17.24
C ASP A 143 10.69 6.95 18.15
N LEU A 144 10.33 5.76 17.59
CA LEU A 144 10.28 4.52 18.35
C LEU A 144 11.53 3.66 18.14
N MET A 145 11.70 3.07 16.96
CA MET A 145 12.74 2.04 16.74
C MET A 145 14.15 2.60 17.00
N ASP A 146 14.53 3.66 16.32
CA ASP A 146 15.88 4.24 16.40
C ASP A 146 16.17 4.87 17.77
N THR A 147 15.14 5.35 18.47
CA THR A 147 15.27 5.90 19.82
C THR A 147 15.48 4.81 20.85
N PHE A 148 14.63 3.78 20.88
CA PHE A 148 14.57 2.80 21.94
C PHE A 148 15.43 1.56 21.73
N ILE A 149 15.86 1.28 20.49
CA ILE A 149 16.61 0.07 20.13
C ILE A 149 17.97 0.47 19.53
N ASP A 150 19.00 -0.32 19.82
CA ASP A 150 20.29 -0.13 19.14
C ASP A 150 20.17 -0.56 17.68
N ARG A 151 20.77 0.20 16.77
CA ARG A 151 20.72 -0.13 15.32
C ARG A 151 21.34 -1.47 14.95
N ARG A 152 22.14 -2.06 15.83
CA ARG A 152 22.69 -3.41 15.66
C ARG A 152 21.67 -4.50 15.93
N ASP A 153 20.62 -4.19 16.70
CA ASP A 153 19.60 -5.13 17.14
C ASP A 153 18.35 -5.16 16.26
N PHE A 154 18.29 -4.32 15.24
CA PHE A 154 17.22 -4.40 14.24
C PHE A 154 17.69 -4.07 12.82
N GLN A 155 17.07 -4.71 11.84
CA GLN A 155 17.22 -4.42 10.42
C GLN A 155 15.85 -4.17 9.78
N TYR A 156 15.68 -3.01 9.17
CA TYR A 156 14.48 -2.69 8.42
C TYR A 156 14.58 -3.31 7.01
N CYS A 157 13.80 -4.37 6.76
CA CYS A 157 13.90 -5.18 5.55
C CYS A 157 13.03 -4.66 4.41
N CYS A 158 11.78 -4.33 4.71
CA CYS A 158 10.80 -3.91 3.72
C CYS A 158 9.66 -3.14 4.36
N MET A 159 9.00 -2.27 3.58
CA MET A 159 7.77 -1.61 3.99
C MET A 159 6.74 -1.60 2.84
N ASP A 160 5.47 -1.52 3.22
CA ASP A 160 4.37 -1.34 2.28
C ASP A 160 3.31 -0.43 2.88
N THR A 161 3.43 0.85 2.62
CA THR A 161 2.53 1.95 3.02
C THR A 161 2.28 2.07 4.53
N ASP A 162 1.73 1.05 5.17
CA ASP A 162 1.28 0.98 6.56
C ASP A 162 1.80 -0.26 7.29
N SER A 163 2.75 -0.98 6.71
CA SER A 163 3.38 -2.14 7.31
C SER A 163 4.89 -2.10 7.19
N ALA A 164 5.57 -2.58 8.23
CA ALA A 164 7.02 -2.70 8.31
C ALA A 164 7.41 -4.16 8.55
N TYR A 165 8.44 -4.62 7.84
CA TYR A 165 9.06 -5.92 8.02
C TYR A 165 10.47 -5.69 8.55
N MET A 166 10.75 -6.25 9.73
CA MET A 166 12.02 -6.02 10.43
C MET A 166 12.58 -7.34 10.93
N GLY A 167 13.89 -7.50 10.83
CA GLY A 167 14.64 -8.49 11.58
C GLY A 167 15.03 -7.92 12.93
N LEU A 168 14.91 -8.70 14.00
CA LEU A 168 15.36 -8.36 15.34
C LEU A 168 16.42 -9.36 15.79
N SER A 169 17.34 -8.94 16.66
CA SER A 169 18.36 -9.81 17.24
C SER A 169 17.84 -10.70 18.39
N ALA A 170 16.57 -10.55 18.77
CA ALA A 170 15.90 -11.34 19.81
C ALA A 170 14.47 -11.70 19.40
N ASP A 171 13.81 -12.53 20.20
CA ASP A 171 12.47 -13.06 19.90
C ASP A 171 11.35 -12.00 20.03
N SER A 172 11.57 -10.95 20.80
CA SER A 172 10.56 -9.91 21.00
C SER A 172 11.17 -8.50 20.96
N LEU A 173 10.32 -7.51 20.63
CA LEU A 173 10.72 -6.12 20.62
C LEU A 173 11.15 -5.63 22.02
N GLU A 174 10.48 -6.11 23.05
CA GLU A 174 10.75 -5.74 24.44
C GLU A 174 12.15 -6.15 24.92
N GLU A 175 12.71 -7.23 24.38
CA GLU A 175 14.03 -7.73 24.75
C GLU A 175 15.17 -6.86 24.22
N VAL A 176 14.97 -6.26 23.04
CA VAL A 176 15.97 -5.41 22.39
C VAL A 176 15.90 -3.94 22.79
N ILE A 177 14.97 -3.57 23.68
CA ILE A 177 14.87 -2.20 24.21
C ILE A 177 16.12 -1.90 25.07
N LYS A 178 16.75 -0.74 24.80
CA LYS A 178 17.89 -0.23 25.58
C LYS A 178 17.57 -0.23 27.07
N PRO A 179 18.43 -0.81 27.94
CA PRO A 179 18.14 -0.95 29.35
C PRO A 179 17.77 0.37 30.05
N GLU A 180 18.45 1.43 29.73
CA GLU A 180 18.24 2.77 30.29
C GLU A 180 16.91 3.41 29.85
N LEU A 181 16.32 2.95 28.76
CA LEU A 181 15.05 3.47 28.22
C LEU A 181 13.84 2.58 28.53
N LYS A 182 14.03 1.44 29.18
CA LYS A 182 12.93 0.49 29.46
C LYS A 182 11.76 1.13 30.21
N HIS A 183 12.03 1.92 31.23
CA HIS A 183 10.99 2.62 32.00
C HIS A 183 10.20 3.59 31.11
N ARG A 184 10.89 4.37 30.31
CA ARG A 184 10.28 5.32 29.38
C ARG A 184 9.47 4.60 28.29
N TYR A 185 10.01 3.50 27.74
CA TYR A 185 9.30 2.70 26.77
C TYR A 185 7.98 2.14 27.34
N GLN A 186 7.99 1.61 28.55
CA GLN A 186 6.77 1.08 29.19
C GLN A 186 5.71 2.16 29.39
N SER A 187 6.08 3.41 29.66
CA SER A 187 5.14 4.51 29.82
C SER A 187 4.59 5.02 28.45
N GLU A 188 5.38 4.91 27.38
CA GLU A 188 5.04 5.45 26.06
C GLU A 188 4.51 4.41 25.07
N LYS A 189 4.75 3.09 25.28
CA LYS A 189 4.43 2.04 24.30
C LYS A 189 2.98 2.01 23.86
N HIS A 190 2.05 2.47 24.69
CA HIS A 190 0.61 2.53 24.36
C HIS A 190 0.30 3.58 23.27
N ASN A 191 1.22 4.49 22.96
CA ASN A 191 1.09 5.41 21.83
C ASN A 191 1.32 4.71 20.48
N TRP A 192 1.98 3.55 20.51
CA TRP A 192 2.42 2.82 19.32
C TRP A 192 1.70 1.48 19.15
N PHE A 193 1.42 0.81 20.26
CA PHE A 193 0.89 -0.55 20.28
C PHE A 193 -0.40 -0.64 21.09
N PRO A 194 -1.28 -1.60 20.74
CA PRO A 194 -2.45 -1.91 21.55
C PRO A 194 -2.08 -2.16 23.01
N ARG A 195 -2.88 -1.65 23.92
CA ARG A 195 -2.74 -1.96 25.35
C ARG A 195 -3.03 -3.44 25.60
N SER A 196 -2.25 -4.04 26.46
CA SER A 196 -2.38 -5.46 26.82
C SER A 196 -2.66 -5.66 28.32
N ASP A 197 -2.94 -4.58 29.06
CA ASP A 197 -3.24 -4.57 30.49
C ASP A 197 -4.59 -5.20 30.84
N ALA A 198 -5.58 -5.12 29.93
CA ALA A 198 -6.89 -5.73 30.07
C ALA A 198 -7.39 -6.27 28.71
N PRO A 199 -8.14 -7.40 28.70
CA PRO A 199 -8.70 -7.98 27.47
C PRO A 199 -9.59 -7.01 26.69
N GLU A 200 -10.32 -6.15 27.40
CA GLU A 200 -11.23 -5.13 26.83
C GLU A 200 -10.43 -4.07 26.06
N HIS A 201 -9.33 -3.59 26.66
CA HIS A 201 -8.42 -2.64 26.02
C HIS A 201 -7.76 -3.25 24.78
N ALA A 202 -7.24 -4.46 24.89
CA ALA A 202 -6.63 -5.17 23.77
C ALA A 202 -7.61 -5.37 22.61
N SER A 203 -8.85 -5.76 22.91
CA SER A 203 -9.92 -5.93 21.92
C SER A 203 -10.29 -4.62 21.23
N TYR A 204 -10.40 -3.53 21.99
CA TYR A 204 -10.73 -2.21 21.46
C TYR A 204 -9.57 -1.67 20.57
N ASP A 205 -8.35 -1.70 21.12
CA ASP A 205 -7.17 -1.11 20.49
C ASP A 205 -6.74 -1.87 19.22
N LYS A 206 -7.08 -3.16 19.09
CA LYS A 206 -6.84 -3.98 17.89
C LYS A 206 -7.33 -3.32 16.58
N ARG A 207 -8.38 -2.49 16.67
CA ARG A 207 -8.94 -1.77 15.51
C ARG A 207 -8.83 -0.26 15.63
N THR A 208 -7.97 0.23 16.51
CA THR A 208 -7.71 1.65 16.64
C THR A 208 -6.71 2.08 15.55
N PRO A 209 -7.08 3.04 14.67
CA PRO A 209 -6.19 3.54 13.65
C PRO A 209 -4.93 4.18 14.25
N GLY A 210 -3.78 3.92 13.64
CA GLY A 210 -2.49 4.46 14.06
C GLY A 210 -1.71 3.58 15.03
N LEU A 211 -2.32 2.56 15.63
CA LEU A 211 -1.62 1.59 16.45
C LEU A 211 -1.07 0.43 15.59
N PHE A 212 0.19 0.10 15.82
CA PHE A 212 0.86 -1.03 15.17
C PHE A 212 0.57 -2.32 15.92
N ARG A 213 0.43 -3.40 15.19
CA ARG A 213 0.29 -4.75 15.74
C ARG A 213 1.21 -5.72 15.01
N GLU A 214 1.69 -6.71 15.72
CA GLU A 214 2.38 -7.83 15.09
C GLU A 214 1.38 -8.65 14.27
N GLU A 215 1.68 -8.83 12.98
CA GLU A 215 0.86 -9.64 12.06
C GLU A 215 1.52 -10.95 11.67
N TYR A 216 2.83 -11.04 11.85
CA TYR A 216 3.61 -12.21 11.48
C TYR A 216 4.91 -12.25 12.29
N ARG A 217 5.28 -13.44 12.73
CA ARG A 217 6.59 -13.76 13.30
C ARG A 217 7.14 -14.99 12.58
N GLY A 218 8.42 -14.96 12.23
CA GLY A 218 9.10 -16.04 11.53
C GLY A 218 10.61 -15.91 11.62
N ASP A 219 11.32 -16.87 11.03
CA ASP A 219 12.78 -17.02 11.16
C ASP A 219 13.54 -16.08 10.20
N GLY A 220 12.86 -15.58 9.16
CA GLY A 220 13.50 -14.64 8.26
C GLY A 220 12.62 -14.18 7.09
N ILE A 221 13.20 -13.30 6.28
CA ILE A 221 12.53 -12.71 5.12
C ILE A 221 13.49 -12.55 3.94
N VAL A 222 13.00 -12.86 2.75
CA VAL A 222 13.62 -12.45 1.47
C VAL A 222 12.74 -11.39 0.84
N ALA A 223 13.18 -10.14 0.84
CA ALA A 223 12.44 -9.01 0.30
C ALA A 223 13.10 -8.48 -0.98
N LEU A 224 12.41 -8.58 -2.12
CA LEU A 224 12.89 -8.03 -3.39
C LEU A 224 12.47 -6.55 -3.53
N CYS A 225 11.22 -6.26 -3.21
CA CYS A 225 10.65 -4.92 -3.17
C CYS A 225 9.31 -4.94 -2.43
N SER A 226 8.68 -3.77 -2.29
CA SER A 226 7.31 -3.65 -1.76
C SER A 226 6.35 -4.58 -2.52
N LYS A 227 5.57 -5.39 -1.80
CA LYS A 227 4.63 -6.42 -2.33
C LYS A 227 5.31 -7.58 -3.08
N ALA A 228 6.62 -7.77 -2.92
CA ALA A 228 7.34 -8.93 -3.44
C ALA A 228 8.36 -9.41 -2.38
N TYR A 229 7.89 -10.23 -1.47
CA TYR A 229 8.66 -10.76 -0.34
C TYR A 229 8.20 -12.17 0.03
N TYR A 230 9.06 -12.90 0.67
CA TYR A 230 8.80 -14.21 1.25
C TYR A 230 9.32 -14.25 2.68
N CYS A 231 8.43 -14.41 3.64
CA CYS A 231 8.73 -14.63 5.05
C CYS A 231 8.64 -16.14 5.31
N PHE A 232 9.65 -16.71 5.93
CA PHE A 232 9.71 -18.12 6.26
C PHE A 232 9.78 -18.33 7.77
N GLY A 233 9.22 -19.45 8.25
CA GLY A 233 9.12 -19.80 9.65
C GLY A 233 8.18 -20.98 9.84
N VAL A 234 7.45 -21.01 10.94
CA VAL A 234 6.45 -22.07 11.22
C VAL A 234 5.35 -22.06 10.14
N GLU A 235 4.89 -20.89 9.74
CA GLU A 235 3.98 -20.71 8.63
C GLU A 235 4.57 -19.70 7.65
N ASP A 236 4.69 -20.08 6.39
CA ASP A 236 5.23 -19.20 5.35
C ASP A 236 4.20 -18.14 4.92
N LYS A 237 4.65 -16.89 4.88
CA LYS A 237 3.83 -15.76 4.38
C LYS A 237 4.54 -15.09 3.22
N PHE A 238 3.92 -15.02 2.06
CA PHE A 238 4.55 -14.38 0.92
C PHE A 238 3.60 -13.49 0.13
N SER A 239 4.18 -12.54 -0.58
CA SER A 239 3.50 -11.64 -1.49
C SER A 239 4.21 -11.59 -2.83
N CYS A 240 3.44 -11.70 -3.91
CA CYS A 240 3.94 -11.55 -5.28
C CYS A 240 2.95 -10.72 -6.09
N LYS A 241 3.42 -9.63 -6.68
CA LYS A 241 2.56 -8.74 -7.46
C LYS A 241 2.42 -9.24 -8.90
N GLY A 242 1.17 -9.44 -9.33
CA GLY A 242 0.86 -9.80 -10.73
C GLY A 242 1.09 -11.26 -11.11
N ILE A 243 1.39 -12.13 -10.13
CA ILE A 243 1.53 -13.57 -10.30
C ILE A 243 0.43 -14.28 -9.52
N ASN A 244 -0.20 -15.27 -10.14
CA ASN A 244 -1.23 -16.06 -9.49
C ASN A 244 -0.57 -17.09 -8.55
N LYS A 245 -0.79 -16.94 -7.25
CA LYS A 245 -0.18 -17.79 -6.21
C LYS A 245 -0.54 -19.28 -6.35
N ARG A 246 -1.73 -19.59 -6.87
CA ARG A 246 -2.23 -20.99 -7.00
C ARG A 246 -1.70 -21.71 -8.23
N LEU A 247 -1.27 -20.97 -9.25
CA LEU A 247 -0.79 -21.54 -10.52
C LEU A 247 0.74 -21.74 -10.51
N ASN A 248 1.42 -21.24 -9.50
CA ASN A 248 2.87 -21.25 -9.45
C ASN A 248 3.34 -21.89 -8.14
N ASN A 249 4.34 -22.72 -8.22
CA ASN A 249 5.00 -23.28 -7.03
C ASN A 249 5.99 -22.25 -6.47
N ILE A 250 5.47 -21.31 -5.67
CA ILE A 250 6.25 -20.22 -5.09
C ILE A 250 6.78 -20.66 -3.74
N ASN A 251 8.10 -20.60 -3.59
CA ASN A 251 8.80 -20.94 -2.36
C ASN A 251 9.97 -19.97 -2.11
N THR A 252 10.70 -20.16 -1.03
CA THR A 252 11.85 -19.32 -0.66
C THR A 252 12.88 -19.25 -1.78
N ASN A 253 13.18 -20.38 -2.46
CA ASN A 253 14.17 -20.42 -3.53
C ASN A 253 13.79 -19.51 -4.70
N THR A 254 12.48 -19.39 -5.01
CA THR A 254 12.00 -18.48 -6.06
C THR A 254 12.45 -17.03 -5.82
N TYR A 255 12.45 -16.59 -4.57
CA TYR A 255 12.90 -15.23 -4.21
C TYR A 255 14.42 -15.16 -4.05
N MET A 256 15.03 -16.20 -3.48
CA MET A 256 16.47 -16.25 -3.31
C MET A 256 17.23 -16.25 -4.65
N ASP A 257 16.74 -17.01 -5.62
CA ASP A 257 17.32 -17.04 -6.97
C ASP A 257 17.28 -15.65 -7.62
N VAL A 258 16.17 -14.94 -7.52
CA VAL A 258 16.06 -13.56 -8.02
C VAL A 258 17.00 -12.61 -7.29
N LEU A 259 17.11 -12.74 -5.96
CA LEU A 259 17.98 -11.90 -5.15
C LEU A 259 19.46 -12.12 -5.49
N LEU A 260 19.89 -13.37 -5.61
CA LEU A 260 21.29 -13.73 -5.85
C LEU A 260 21.70 -13.51 -7.31
N THR A 261 20.87 -13.92 -8.26
CA THR A 261 21.17 -13.79 -9.69
C THR A 261 20.89 -12.40 -10.25
N LYS A 262 20.06 -11.60 -9.55
CA LYS A 262 19.56 -10.30 -9.98
C LYS A 262 18.80 -10.33 -11.32
N ARG A 263 18.30 -11.51 -11.68
CA ARG A 263 17.47 -11.72 -12.88
C ARG A 263 16.01 -11.81 -12.45
N SER A 264 15.14 -11.22 -13.25
CA SER A 264 13.69 -11.31 -12.99
C SER A 264 13.20 -12.74 -13.20
N GLY A 265 12.41 -13.23 -12.26
CA GLY A 265 11.71 -14.50 -12.36
C GLY A 265 10.36 -14.32 -13.07
N ASN A 266 9.96 -15.34 -13.82
CA ASN A 266 8.67 -15.40 -14.48
C ASN A 266 7.69 -16.23 -13.67
N GLY A 267 6.41 -15.99 -13.90
CA GLY A 267 5.33 -16.80 -13.37
C GLY A 267 4.15 -16.82 -14.32
N THR A 268 3.37 -17.89 -14.23
CA THR A 268 2.16 -18.09 -15.02
C THR A 268 0.99 -17.36 -14.39
N ASN A 269 0.23 -16.68 -15.21
CA ASN A 269 -1.00 -16.01 -14.80
C ASN A 269 -2.16 -16.42 -15.73
N ARG A 270 -3.38 -16.39 -15.21
CA ARG A 270 -4.59 -16.63 -16.00
C ARG A 270 -5.29 -15.31 -16.25
N GLY A 271 -5.58 -15.02 -17.49
CA GLY A 271 -6.37 -13.87 -17.93
C GLY A 271 -7.67 -14.31 -18.63
N LEU A 272 -8.54 -13.34 -18.81
CA LEU A 272 -9.73 -13.49 -19.65
C LEU A 272 -9.61 -12.51 -20.82
N ARG A 273 -9.98 -12.96 -22.00
CA ARG A 273 -10.06 -12.12 -23.20
C ARG A 273 -11.29 -12.49 -24.02
N SER A 274 -11.79 -11.54 -24.78
CA SER A 274 -12.81 -11.82 -25.78
C SER A 274 -12.13 -12.25 -27.09
N VAL A 275 -12.60 -13.33 -27.66
CA VAL A 275 -12.21 -13.83 -29.00
C VAL A 275 -13.53 -14.20 -29.69
N ASP A 276 -13.81 -13.57 -30.82
CA ASP A 276 -15.05 -13.80 -31.62
C ASP A 276 -16.33 -13.75 -30.76
N SER A 277 -16.45 -12.68 -29.96
CA SER A 277 -17.55 -12.45 -29.01
C SER A 277 -17.68 -13.50 -27.89
N THR A 278 -16.73 -14.41 -27.77
CA THR A 278 -16.67 -15.42 -26.71
C THR A 278 -15.60 -15.06 -25.69
N VAL A 279 -15.94 -15.15 -24.40
CA VAL A 279 -14.98 -14.94 -23.34
C VAL A 279 -14.14 -16.20 -23.13
N CYS A 280 -12.87 -16.12 -23.45
CA CYS A 280 -11.91 -17.22 -23.33
C CYS A 280 -10.92 -16.97 -22.20
N ALA A 281 -10.64 -18.00 -21.40
CA ALA A 281 -9.51 -18.00 -20.47
C ALA A 281 -8.21 -18.34 -21.21
N TYR A 282 -7.14 -17.63 -20.87
CA TYR A 282 -5.82 -17.91 -21.41
C TYR A 282 -4.75 -17.90 -20.33
N LEU A 283 -3.67 -18.62 -20.57
CA LEU A 283 -2.48 -18.60 -19.73
C LEU A 283 -1.42 -17.71 -20.38
N GLN A 284 -0.71 -16.95 -19.56
CA GLN A 284 0.42 -16.14 -20.00
C GLN A 284 1.55 -16.19 -18.98
N GLU A 285 2.77 -16.17 -19.45
CA GLU A 285 3.93 -15.91 -18.61
C GLU A 285 4.11 -14.40 -18.43
N ARG A 286 4.47 -14.01 -17.21
CA ARG A 286 4.77 -12.63 -16.86
C ARG A 286 5.98 -12.58 -15.95
N ALA A 287 6.84 -11.60 -16.15
CA ALA A 287 7.85 -11.23 -15.18
C ALA A 287 7.13 -10.68 -13.94
N GLY A 288 7.24 -11.40 -12.82
CA GLY A 288 6.54 -11.05 -11.58
C GLY A 288 7.45 -10.93 -10.37
N PHE A 289 8.62 -11.53 -10.43
CA PHE A 289 9.64 -11.43 -9.40
C PHE A 289 10.77 -10.56 -9.96
N SER A 290 10.83 -9.30 -9.56
CA SER A 290 11.84 -8.37 -10.07
C SER A 290 12.69 -7.83 -8.93
N TYR A 291 13.98 -7.95 -9.08
CA TYR A 291 14.97 -7.31 -8.21
C TYR A 291 15.16 -5.82 -8.56
N CYS A 292 14.86 -5.43 -9.79
CA CYS A 292 15.14 -4.08 -10.26
C CYS A 292 14.19 -3.05 -9.64
N TYR A 293 14.72 -2.22 -8.76
CA TYR A 293 14.02 -1.10 -8.17
C TYR A 293 14.38 0.20 -8.90
N SER A 294 13.76 0.42 -10.06
CA SER A 294 14.12 1.53 -10.96
C SER A 294 13.59 2.91 -10.54
N LYS A 295 12.78 3.00 -9.49
CA LYS A 295 12.11 4.25 -9.10
C LYS A 295 12.97 5.24 -8.33
N ARG A 296 14.09 4.82 -7.76
CA ARG A 296 15.01 5.67 -6.99
C ARG A 296 16.45 5.28 -7.29
N LYS A 297 17.30 6.26 -7.44
CA LYS A 297 18.75 6.07 -7.44
C LYS A 297 19.27 6.38 -6.03
N VAL A 298 20.11 5.52 -5.50
CA VAL A 298 20.92 5.87 -4.32
C VAL A 298 21.96 6.86 -4.80
N SER A 299 21.92 8.09 -4.30
CA SER A 299 22.99 9.05 -4.53
C SER A 299 24.17 8.65 -3.66
N THR A 300 25.35 8.50 -4.26
CA THR A 300 26.61 8.33 -3.53
C THR A 300 27.23 9.67 -3.12
N ALA A 301 26.68 10.77 -3.56
CA ALA A 301 27.00 12.10 -3.04
C ALA A 301 26.36 12.28 -1.67
N SER A 302 27.11 12.90 -0.74
CA SER A 302 26.64 13.27 0.58
C SER A 302 25.24 13.84 0.52
N LEU A 303 24.39 13.41 1.46
CA LEU A 303 22.99 13.79 1.62
C LEU A 303 22.85 15.31 1.88
N ASP A 304 23.16 16.13 0.91
CA ASP A 304 22.61 17.46 0.75
C ASP A 304 21.27 17.30 0.03
N ILE A 305 20.22 17.09 0.84
CA ILE A 305 18.84 17.02 0.38
C ILE A 305 18.25 18.42 0.34
#